data_883b1fcb214d719380b6a31741bc827f
#
_entry.id   883b1fcb214d719380b6a31741bc827f
#
_cell.length_a   1.000
_cell.length_b   1.000
_cell.length_c   1.000
_cell.angle_alpha   90.00
_cell.angle_beta   90.00
_cell.angle_gamma   90.00
#
_symmetry.space_group_name_H-M   'P 1'
#
loop_
_entity.id
_entity.type
_entity.pdbx_description
1 polymer ?
#
loop_
_entity_poly.entity_id
_entity_poly.type
_entity_poly.pdbx_seq_one_letter_code
_entity_poly.pdbx_strand_id
1 'polypeptide(L)'
;VNDILIDNNLNAHPNFKFANKALFKLFTVIRKNQTISYYLEESTELDKVLNIFIRVNSGGTTLSYSDLLLSFATAQWQQRDAREELNQFMDEVNMIGRGFNIGKDIILKACLVLSGFNDISFKADNFNRSNMLVIEQNWDELTNAFRMAVELISSFGFSRENITSNNLIIPIAYYIKSIGSPANFV
;
A
#
# COMPACT_ATOMS: atom_id res chain seq x y z
N VAL A 1 -36.85 29.46 4.27
CA VAL A 1 -36.57 29.62 2.82
C VAL A 1 -37.70 30.37 2.14
N ASN A 2 -38.96 29.96 2.32
CA ASN A 2 -40.10 30.69 1.74
C ASN A 2 -40.18 32.11 2.25
N ASP A 3 -39.99 32.32 3.53
CA ASP A 3 -40.06 33.66 4.16
C ASP A 3 -39.07 34.62 3.51
N ILE A 4 -37.82 34.21 3.30
CA ILE A 4 -36.79 35.05 2.63
C ILE A 4 -37.18 35.39 1.18
N LEU A 5 -37.81 34.51 0.46
CA LEU A 5 -38.24 34.77 -0.90
C LEU A 5 -39.45 35.70 -0.97
N ILE A 6 -40.34 35.63 0.04
CA ILE A 6 -41.49 36.49 0.18
C ILE A 6 -41.07 37.89 0.63
N ASP A 7 -40.22 37.97 1.64
CA ASP A 7 -39.71 39.25 2.20
C ASP A 7 -38.94 40.07 1.16
N ASN A 8 -38.34 39.42 0.16
CA ASN A 8 -37.66 40.08 -0.96
C ASN A 8 -38.54 40.29 -2.20
N ASN A 9 -39.85 40.09 -2.10
CA ASN A 9 -40.83 40.23 -3.19
C ASN A 9 -40.54 39.38 -4.44
N LEU A 10 -39.85 38.21 -4.24
CA LEU A 10 -39.49 37.30 -5.31
C LEU A 10 -40.62 36.31 -5.66
N ASN A 11 -41.72 36.32 -4.94
CA ASN A 11 -42.86 35.46 -5.14
C ASN A 11 -43.56 35.63 -6.51
N ALA A 12 -43.49 36.81 -7.10
CA ALA A 12 -44.03 37.08 -8.45
C ALA A 12 -43.03 36.80 -9.59
N HIS A 13 -41.78 36.47 -9.27
CA HIS A 13 -40.77 36.24 -10.27
C HIS A 13 -41.03 34.90 -11.06
N PRO A 14 -40.87 34.91 -12.40
CA PRO A 14 -41.13 33.71 -13.22
C PRO A 14 -40.45 32.44 -12.75
N ASN A 15 -39.24 32.55 -12.19
CA ASN A 15 -38.44 31.45 -11.70
C ASN A 15 -38.70 31.09 -10.20
N PHE A 16 -39.64 31.70 -9.53
CA PHE A 16 -39.91 31.48 -8.11
C PHE A 16 -40.19 29.99 -7.83
N LYS A 17 -41.06 29.36 -8.63
CA LYS A 17 -41.42 27.94 -8.48
C LYS A 17 -40.19 27.00 -8.62
N PHE A 18 -39.33 27.32 -9.58
CA PHE A 18 -38.09 26.56 -9.78
C PHE A 18 -37.13 26.75 -8.60
N ALA A 19 -36.87 27.97 -8.19
CA ALA A 19 -35.98 28.30 -7.06
C ALA A 19 -36.46 27.65 -5.76
N ASN A 20 -37.75 27.75 -5.44
CA ASN A 20 -38.30 27.10 -4.26
C ASN A 20 -38.17 25.59 -4.27
N LYS A 21 -38.46 24.94 -5.42
CA LYS A 21 -38.29 23.49 -5.58
C LYS A 21 -36.80 23.07 -5.45
N ALA A 22 -35.89 23.83 -6.03
CA ALA A 22 -34.45 23.55 -5.96
C ALA A 22 -33.93 23.70 -4.50
N LEU A 23 -34.28 24.76 -3.80
CA LEU A 23 -33.91 25.00 -2.42
C LEU A 23 -34.52 23.96 -1.46
N PHE A 24 -35.77 23.57 -1.69
CA PHE A 24 -36.41 22.52 -0.91
C PHE A 24 -35.75 21.18 -1.13
N LYS A 25 -35.37 20.85 -2.38
CA LYS A 25 -34.63 19.62 -2.70
C LYS A 25 -33.25 19.63 -2.01
N LEU A 26 -32.53 20.75 -2.09
CA LEU A 26 -31.24 20.92 -1.41
C LEU A 26 -31.37 20.72 0.12
N PHE A 27 -32.35 21.38 0.74
CA PHE A 27 -32.64 21.19 2.15
C PHE A 27 -32.93 19.74 2.50
N THR A 28 -33.75 19.08 1.70
CA THR A 28 -34.11 17.67 1.92
C THR A 28 -32.90 16.76 1.82
N VAL A 29 -32.04 16.95 0.81
CA VAL A 29 -30.82 16.16 0.63
C VAL A 29 -29.83 16.37 1.80
N ILE A 30 -29.64 17.61 2.23
CA ILE A 30 -28.67 17.92 3.31
C ILE A 30 -29.19 17.54 4.69
N ARG A 31 -30.49 17.75 4.96
CA ARG A 31 -31.01 17.67 6.31
C ARG A 31 -31.86 16.43 6.61
N LYS A 32 -32.46 15.84 5.59
CA LYS A 32 -33.41 14.72 5.79
C LYS A 32 -32.93 13.40 5.21
N ASN A 33 -32.19 13.43 4.09
CA ASN A 33 -31.69 12.21 3.51
C ASN A 33 -30.44 11.75 4.27
N GLN A 34 -30.43 10.50 4.69
CA GLN A 34 -29.22 9.86 5.23
C GLN A 34 -28.31 9.50 4.03
N THR A 35 -27.51 10.46 3.59
CA THR A 35 -26.60 10.30 2.44
C THR A 35 -25.24 9.73 2.83
N ILE A 36 -24.92 9.74 4.13
CA ILE A 36 -23.67 9.20 4.66
C ILE A 36 -24.03 8.07 5.61
N SER A 37 -23.54 6.88 5.30
CA SER A 37 -23.60 5.72 6.20
C SER A 37 -22.22 5.51 6.80
N TYR A 38 -22.15 5.21 8.08
CA TYR A 38 -20.91 4.83 8.75
C TYR A 38 -21.10 3.53 9.51
N TYR A 39 -20.01 2.81 9.65
CA TYR A 39 -19.92 1.62 10.49
C TYR A 39 -18.87 1.90 11.55
N LEU A 40 -19.24 1.75 12.84
CA LEU A 40 -18.32 1.93 13.95
C LEU A 40 -17.64 0.59 14.23
N GLU A 41 -16.31 0.52 14.06
CA GLU A 41 -15.50 -0.60 14.53
C GLU A 41 -14.83 -0.19 15.83
N GLU A 42 -15.03 -0.96 16.88
CA GLU A 42 -14.49 -0.72 18.22
C GLU A 42 -13.16 -1.45 18.46
N SER A 43 -12.78 -2.35 17.55
CA SER A 43 -11.52 -3.08 17.65
C SER A 43 -10.34 -2.15 17.40
N THR A 44 -9.33 -2.22 18.26
CA THR A 44 -8.04 -1.54 18.11
C THR A 44 -7.02 -2.39 17.35
N GLU A 45 -7.40 -3.60 16.93
CA GLU A 45 -6.56 -4.51 16.17
C GLU A 45 -6.35 -3.98 14.75
N LEU A 46 -5.13 -3.55 14.46
CA LEU A 46 -4.80 -2.84 13.23
C LEU A 46 -5.07 -3.68 11.98
N ASP A 47 -4.72 -4.96 11.98
CA ASP A 47 -4.98 -5.86 10.85
C ASP A 47 -6.47 -6.00 10.54
N LYS A 48 -7.32 -6.04 11.56
CA LYS A 48 -8.79 -6.07 11.37
C LYS A 48 -9.29 -4.78 10.74
N VAL A 49 -8.84 -3.63 11.25
CA VAL A 49 -9.20 -2.30 10.72
C VAL A 49 -8.77 -2.16 9.26
N LEU A 50 -7.54 -2.59 8.93
CA LEU A 50 -7.03 -2.57 7.55
C LEU A 50 -7.84 -3.47 6.61
N ASN A 51 -8.19 -4.68 7.04
CA ASN A 51 -9.02 -5.59 6.24
C ASN A 51 -10.41 -5.01 5.98
N ILE A 52 -11.03 -4.36 6.97
CA ILE A 52 -12.31 -3.66 6.80
C ILE A 52 -12.14 -2.52 5.79
N PHE A 53 -11.09 -1.71 5.94
CA PHE A 53 -10.81 -0.60 5.03
C PHE A 53 -10.65 -1.05 3.58
N ILE A 54 -9.90 -2.13 3.32
CA ILE A 54 -9.73 -2.72 1.98
C ILE A 54 -11.08 -3.14 1.40
N ARG A 55 -11.90 -3.84 2.19
CA ARG A 55 -13.23 -4.33 1.73
C ARG A 55 -14.18 -3.19 1.39
N VAL A 56 -14.23 -2.16 2.22
CA VAL A 56 -15.11 -1.00 1.99
C VAL A 56 -14.69 -0.22 0.74
N ASN A 57 -13.39 -0.12 0.47
CA ASN A 57 -12.85 0.57 -0.69
C ASN A 57 -12.78 -0.28 -1.96
N SER A 58 -13.23 -1.54 -1.93
CA SER A 58 -13.18 -2.45 -3.09
C SER A 58 -14.07 -2.04 -4.28
N GLY A 59 -15.00 -1.10 -4.09
CA GLY A 59 -15.87 -0.57 -5.15
C GLY A 59 -15.24 0.52 -6.03
N GLY A 60 -13.99 0.94 -5.74
CA GLY A 60 -13.24 1.96 -6.48
C GLY A 60 -11.88 1.44 -6.94
N THR A 61 -10.84 2.29 -6.81
CA THR A 61 -9.46 1.86 -7.00
C THR A 61 -9.09 0.87 -5.90
N THR A 62 -8.83 -0.38 -6.28
CA THR A 62 -8.53 -1.45 -5.33
C THR A 62 -7.17 -1.16 -4.69
N LEU A 63 -7.17 -0.91 -3.38
CA LEU A 63 -5.96 -0.83 -2.57
C LEU A 63 -5.56 -2.25 -2.14
N SER A 64 -4.34 -2.64 -2.42
CA SER A 64 -3.79 -3.90 -1.91
C SER A 64 -3.37 -3.76 -0.44
N TYR A 65 -3.32 -4.88 0.27
CA TYR A 65 -2.78 -4.90 1.63
C TYR A 65 -1.32 -4.39 1.66
N SER A 66 -0.53 -4.72 0.64
CA SER A 66 0.84 -4.23 0.48
C SER A 66 0.93 -2.71 0.31
N ASP A 67 -0.04 -2.07 -0.37
CA ASP A 67 -0.05 -0.60 -0.51
C ASP A 67 -0.31 0.10 0.83
N LEU A 68 -1.14 -0.51 1.68
CA LEU A 68 -1.37 0.01 3.03
C LEU A 68 -0.14 -0.17 3.91
N LEU A 69 0.47 -1.36 3.90
CA LEU A 69 1.71 -1.61 4.64
C LEU A 69 2.84 -0.68 4.18
N LEU A 70 2.95 -0.43 2.86
CA LEU A 70 3.90 0.55 2.35
C LEU A 70 3.59 1.96 2.87
N SER A 71 2.32 2.34 2.99
CA SER A 71 1.95 3.64 3.55
C SER A 71 2.35 3.78 5.02
N PHE A 72 2.31 2.69 5.79
CA PHE A 72 2.86 2.67 7.15
C PHE A 72 4.38 2.77 7.15
N ALA A 73 5.07 2.01 6.30
CA ALA A 73 6.51 2.05 6.16
C ALA A 73 7.01 3.46 5.80
N THR A 74 6.40 4.10 4.80
CA THR A 74 6.77 5.47 4.36
C THR A 74 6.63 6.51 5.47
N ALA A 75 5.63 6.36 6.35
CA ALA A 75 5.43 7.28 7.47
C ALA A 75 6.46 7.11 8.61
N GLN A 76 7.22 6.00 8.62
CA GLN A 76 8.16 5.64 9.69
C GLN A 76 9.63 5.94 9.34
N TRP A 77 9.98 5.92 8.05
CA TRP A 77 11.34 6.20 7.59
C TRP A 77 11.67 7.69 7.80
N GLN A 78 12.92 7.98 8.10
CA GLN A 78 13.35 9.31 8.50
C GLN A 78 14.42 9.91 7.57
N GLN A 79 15.23 9.08 6.91
CA GLN A 79 16.37 9.52 6.11
C GLN A 79 16.12 9.36 4.60
N ARG A 80 15.22 8.44 4.21
CA ARG A 80 14.92 8.11 2.83
C ARG A 80 13.41 8.15 2.58
N ASP A 81 13.00 8.39 1.34
CA ASP A 81 11.61 8.17 0.92
C ASP A 81 11.41 6.68 0.62
N ALA A 82 10.79 5.97 1.58
CA ALA A 82 10.56 4.53 1.46
C ALA A 82 9.74 4.16 0.21
N ARG A 83 8.84 5.04 -0.27
CA ARG A 83 8.04 4.80 -1.46
C ARG A 83 8.89 4.88 -2.72
N GLU A 84 9.72 5.89 -2.82
CA GLU A 84 10.63 6.09 -3.94
C GLU A 84 11.65 4.96 -4.01
N GLU A 85 12.34 4.68 -2.91
CA GLU A 85 13.32 3.60 -2.77
C GLU A 85 12.74 2.23 -3.18
N LEU A 86 11.55 1.90 -2.66
CA LEU A 86 10.90 0.62 -2.99
C LEU A 86 10.51 0.53 -4.47
N ASN A 87 9.97 1.60 -5.05
CA ASN A 87 9.57 1.60 -6.46
C ASN A 87 10.79 1.51 -7.37
N GLN A 88 11.84 2.28 -7.10
CA GLN A 88 13.11 2.22 -7.88
C GLN A 88 13.72 0.83 -7.80
N PHE A 89 13.81 0.25 -6.61
CA PHE A 89 14.33 -1.08 -6.42
C PHE A 89 13.50 -2.16 -7.12
N MET A 90 12.17 -2.05 -7.03
CA MET A 90 11.26 -2.96 -7.73
C MET A 90 11.44 -2.91 -9.24
N ASP A 91 11.57 -1.72 -9.82
CA ASP A 91 11.80 -1.54 -11.24
C ASP A 91 13.16 -2.12 -11.64
N GLU A 92 14.21 -1.88 -10.86
CA GLU A 92 15.55 -2.41 -11.07
C GLU A 92 15.56 -3.94 -11.13
N VAL A 93 15.04 -4.63 -10.11
CA VAL A 93 15.07 -6.11 -10.05
C VAL A 93 14.18 -6.76 -11.10
N ASN A 94 13.15 -6.08 -11.55
CA ASN A 94 12.28 -6.55 -12.61
C ASN A 94 12.92 -6.45 -14.02
N MET A 95 13.98 -5.66 -14.18
CA MET A 95 14.74 -5.55 -15.42
C MET A 95 15.89 -6.57 -15.54
N ILE A 96 16.21 -7.33 -14.49
CA ILE A 96 17.32 -8.28 -14.50
C ILE A 96 17.05 -9.41 -15.50
N GLY A 97 18.02 -9.73 -16.32
CA GLY A 97 17.98 -10.80 -17.31
C GLY A 97 16.84 -10.63 -18.33
N ARG A 98 15.94 -11.62 -18.44
CA ARG A 98 14.76 -11.54 -19.31
C ARG A 98 13.54 -10.93 -18.61
N GLY A 99 13.76 -10.35 -17.43
CA GLY A 99 12.76 -9.69 -16.64
C GLY A 99 11.98 -10.63 -15.70
N PHE A 100 11.51 -10.02 -14.61
CA PHE A 100 10.69 -10.66 -13.59
C PHE A 100 9.39 -9.87 -13.42
N ASN A 101 8.48 -10.38 -12.58
CA ASN A 101 7.27 -9.69 -12.15
C ASN A 101 7.18 -9.76 -10.61
N ILE A 102 8.16 -9.13 -9.97
CA ILE A 102 8.29 -9.06 -8.50
C ILE A 102 7.46 -7.88 -8.02
N GLY A 103 6.49 -8.16 -7.18
CA GLY A 103 5.62 -7.14 -6.58
C GLY A 103 6.17 -6.62 -5.25
N LYS A 104 5.58 -5.51 -4.80
CA LYS A 104 5.92 -4.85 -3.51
C LYS A 104 5.82 -5.80 -2.33
N ASP A 105 4.83 -6.70 -2.32
CA ASP A 105 4.61 -7.67 -1.26
C ASP A 105 5.79 -8.62 -1.06
N ILE A 106 6.44 -9.04 -2.15
CA ILE A 106 7.63 -9.91 -2.08
C ILE A 106 8.81 -9.15 -1.49
N ILE A 107 9.03 -7.89 -1.90
CA ILE A 107 10.12 -7.06 -1.37
C ILE A 107 9.90 -6.76 0.12
N LEU A 108 8.69 -6.37 0.50
CA LEU A 108 8.37 -6.08 1.90
C LEU A 108 8.50 -7.33 2.79
N LYS A 109 8.09 -8.51 2.30
CA LYS A 109 8.32 -9.78 3.00
C LYS A 109 9.80 -10.11 3.11
N ALA A 110 10.56 -9.88 2.04
CA ALA A 110 12.01 -10.07 2.07
C ALA A 110 12.66 -9.17 3.12
N CYS A 111 12.25 -7.90 3.23
CA CYS A 111 12.76 -7.00 4.26
C CYS A 111 12.56 -7.54 5.68
N LEU A 112 11.38 -8.10 5.99
CA LEU A 112 11.14 -8.71 7.30
C LEU A 112 12.05 -9.91 7.56
N VAL A 113 12.16 -10.81 6.59
CA VAL A 113 12.98 -12.03 6.72
C VAL A 113 14.47 -11.70 6.82
N LEU A 114 14.96 -10.84 5.94
CA LEU A 114 16.38 -10.47 5.85
C LEU A 114 16.85 -9.62 7.04
N SER A 115 15.94 -8.91 7.70
CA SER A 115 16.26 -8.15 8.93
C SER A 115 16.39 -9.03 10.15
N GLY A 116 16.08 -10.34 10.07
CA GLY A 116 16.25 -11.28 11.16
C GLY A 116 15.27 -11.09 12.32
N PHE A 117 14.08 -10.55 12.07
CA PHE A 117 13.07 -10.39 13.11
C PHE A 117 12.52 -11.76 13.58
N ASN A 118 12.14 -11.83 14.85
CA ASN A 118 11.56 -13.05 15.44
C ASN A 118 10.19 -13.40 14.81
N ASP A 119 9.38 -12.39 14.55
CA ASP A 119 8.12 -12.54 13.79
C ASP A 119 8.28 -11.92 12.40
N ILE A 120 8.24 -12.76 11.39
CA ILE A 120 8.30 -12.41 9.97
C ILE A 120 6.93 -12.45 9.28
N SER A 121 5.86 -12.59 10.06
CA SER A 121 4.49 -12.61 9.53
C SER A 121 4.19 -11.32 8.78
N PHE A 122 3.58 -11.44 7.60
CA PHE A 122 3.21 -10.28 6.80
C PHE A 122 1.94 -9.62 7.36
N LYS A 123 2.11 -8.92 8.51
CA LYS A 123 1.07 -8.25 9.29
C LYS A 123 1.48 -6.83 9.61
N ALA A 124 0.50 -5.95 9.83
CA ALA A 124 0.73 -4.55 10.13
C ALA A 124 1.61 -4.32 11.38
N ASP A 125 1.47 -5.16 12.40
CA ASP A 125 2.25 -5.05 13.64
C ASP A 125 3.76 -5.17 13.40
N ASN A 126 4.18 -5.90 12.36
CA ASN A 126 5.60 -6.05 11.99
C ASN A 126 6.15 -4.85 11.20
N PHE A 127 5.29 -3.95 10.74
CA PHE A 127 5.67 -2.69 10.08
C PHE A 127 5.64 -1.50 11.06
N ASN A 128 5.93 -1.77 12.34
CA ASN A 128 6.05 -0.75 13.38
C ASN A 128 7.33 0.08 13.20
N ARG A 129 7.38 1.21 13.94
CA ARG A 129 8.49 2.17 13.85
C ARG A 129 9.86 1.54 14.10
N SER A 130 9.98 0.67 15.09
CA SER A 130 11.27 0.03 15.43
C SER A 130 11.80 -0.81 14.27
N ASN A 131 10.94 -1.68 13.71
CA ASN A 131 11.32 -2.54 12.61
C ASN A 131 11.60 -1.73 11.33
N MET A 132 10.81 -0.67 11.08
CA MET A 132 11.00 0.17 9.90
C MET A 132 12.31 0.95 9.94
N LEU A 133 12.73 1.43 11.09
CA LEU A 133 14.04 2.08 11.24
C LEU A 133 15.21 1.09 11.01
N VAL A 134 15.07 -0.16 11.49
CA VAL A 134 16.08 -1.21 11.23
C VAL A 134 16.15 -1.53 9.73
N ILE A 135 15.00 -1.64 9.04
CA ILE A 135 14.96 -1.86 7.60
C ILE A 135 15.58 -0.69 6.85
N GLU A 136 15.26 0.57 7.21
CA GLU A 136 15.83 1.76 6.60
C GLU A 136 17.36 1.79 6.73
N GLN A 137 17.87 1.54 7.94
CA GLN A 137 19.32 1.53 8.21
C GLN A 137 20.07 0.47 7.42
N ASN A 138 19.45 -0.68 7.18
CA ASN A 138 20.05 -1.79 6.47
C ASN A 138 19.57 -1.91 5.00
N TRP A 139 18.88 -0.90 4.47
CA TRP A 139 18.24 -0.96 3.16
C TRP A 139 19.17 -1.39 2.04
N ASP A 140 20.36 -0.81 1.98
CA ASP A 140 21.34 -1.14 0.94
C ASP A 140 21.85 -2.58 1.03
N GLU A 141 22.02 -3.10 2.24
CA GLU A 141 22.42 -4.49 2.45
C GLU A 141 21.29 -5.47 2.07
N LEU A 142 20.06 -5.16 2.47
CA LEU A 142 18.88 -5.97 2.18
C LEU A 142 18.60 -6.04 0.66
N THR A 143 18.64 -4.88 0.00
CA THR A 143 18.41 -4.79 -1.45
C THR A 143 19.53 -5.43 -2.24
N ASN A 144 20.78 -5.31 -1.80
CA ASN A 144 21.91 -5.98 -2.44
C ASN A 144 21.79 -7.50 -2.37
N ALA A 145 21.48 -8.06 -1.20
CA ALA A 145 21.27 -9.51 -1.06
C ALA A 145 20.11 -10.04 -1.92
N PHE A 146 19.02 -9.26 -1.99
CA PHE A 146 17.88 -9.60 -2.83
C PHE A 146 18.21 -9.53 -4.32
N ARG A 147 18.90 -8.47 -4.76
CA ARG A 147 19.39 -8.31 -6.15
C ARG A 147 20.24 -9.50 -6.57
N MET A 148 21.24 -9.86 -5.77
CA MET A 148 22.12 -11.00 -6.03
C MET A 148 21.33 -12.31 -6.14
N ALA A 149 20.27 -12.50 -5.35
CA ALA A 149 19.40 -13.67 -5.47
C ALA A 149 18.64 -13.67 -6.81
N VAL A 150 18.14 -12.52 -7.26
CA VAL A 150 17.47 -12.40 -8.57
C VAL A 150 18.45 -12.65 -9.72
N GLU A 151 19.66 -12.10 -9.65
CA GLU A 151 20.72 -12.33 -10.63
C GLU A 151 21.10 -13.82 -10.72
N LEU A 152 21.23 -14.46 -9.57
CA LEU A 152 21.54 -15.90 -9.49
C LEU A 152 20.47 -16.75 -10.17
N ILE A 153 19.20 -16.55 -9.84
CA ILE A 153 18.11 -17.34 -10.48
C ILE A 153 17.95 -16.98 -11.96
N SER A 154 18.24 -15.72 -12.34
CA SER A 154 18.30 -15.32 -13.74
C SER A 154 19.41 -16.05 -14.50
N SER A 155 20.59 -16.25 -13.90
CA SER A 155 21.70 -17.00 -14.49
C SER A 155 21.36 -18.49 -14.75
N PHE A 156 20.44 -19.05 -13.97
CA PHE A 156 19.87 -20.39 -14.19
C PHE A 156 18.77 -20.42 -15.27
N GLY A 157 18.49 -19.29 -15.92
CA GLY A 157 17.50 -19.18 -16.99
C GLY A 157 16.07 -18.91 -16.51
N PHE A 158 15.86 -18.63 -15.22
CA PHE A 158 14.54 -18.22 -14.73
C PHE A 158 14.21 -16.79 -15.14
N SER A 159 12.94 -16.55 -15.38
CA SER A 159 12.37 -15.26 -15.73
C SER A 159 10.87 -15.24 -15.38
N ARG A 160 10.20 -14.13 -15.64
CA ARG A 160 8.73 -14.00 -15.48
C ARG A 160 7.92 -15.07 -16.23
N GLU A 161 8.50 -15.71 -17.26
CA GLU A 161 7.81 -16.68 -18.12
C GLU A 161 7.77 -18.08 -17.52
N ASN A 162 8.74 -18.43 -16.67
CA ASN A 162 8.92 -19.78 -16.16
C ASN A 162 9.05 -19.91 -14.64
N ILE A 163 9.17 -18.79 -13.92
CA ILE A 163 9.15 -18.79 -12.45
C ILE A 163 7.72 -19.01 -11.94
N THR A 164 7.53 -20.04 -11.14
CA THR A 164 6.20 -20.36 -10.59
C THR A 164 5.82 -19.49 -9.38
N SER A 165 6.81 -19.04 -8.61
CA SER A 165 6.59 -18.19 -7.43
C SER A 165 7.81 -17.35 -7.13
N ASN A 166 7.62 -16.04 -7.03
CA ASN A 166 8.67 -15.12 -6.62
C ASN A 166 9.08 -15.27 -5.15
N ASN A 167 8.30 -15.98 -4.32
CA ASN A 167 8.67 -16.24 -2.92
C ASN A 167 9.96 -17.05 -2.79
N LEU A 168 10.36 -17.80 -3.80
CA LEU A 168 11.61 -18.56 -3.78
C LEU A 168 12.86 -17.68 -3.70
N ILE A 169 12.75 -16.40 -4.09
CA ILE A 169 13.85 -15.42 -4.03
C ILE A 169 14.25 -15.16 -2.57
N ILE A 170 13.27 -15.12 -1.66
CA ILE A 170 13.48 -14.73 -0.25
C ILE A 170 14.46 -15.66 0.47
N PRO A 171 14.30 -16.99 0.48
CA PRO A 171 15.27 -17.88 1.15
C PRO A 171 16.65 -17.85 0.49
N ILE A 172 16.73 -17.63 -0.81
CA ILE A 172 18.02 -17.48 -1.51
C ILE A 172 18.71 -16.21 -1.06
N ALA A 173 18.00 -15.08 -1.03
CA ALA A 173 18.52 -13.81 -0.53
C ALA A 173 18.96 -13.90 0.93
N TYR A 174 18.19 -14.59 1.77
CA TYR A 174 18.55 -14.84 3.17
C TYR A 174 19.85 -15.63 3.29
N TYR A 175 20.02 -16.69 2.49
CA TYR A 175 21.24 -17.49 2.46
C TYR A 175 22.44 -16.64 2.02
N ILE A 176 22.30 -15.85 0.94
CA ILE A 176 23.35 -14.95 0.44
C ILE A 176 23.76 -13.94 1.52
N LYS A 177 22.78 -13.30 2.19
CA LYS A 177 23.04 -12.36 3.27
C LYS A 177 23.79 -13.01 4.44
N SER A 178 23.44 -14.25 4.79
CA SER A 178 23.98 -14.96 5.96
C SER A 178 25.42 -15.42 5.79
N ILE A 179 25.82 -15.80 4.57
CA ILE A 179 27.16 -16.35 4.28
C ILE A 179 28.11 -15.37 3.56
N GLY A 180 27.61 -14.18 3.24
CA GLY A 180 28.33 -13.17 2.44
C GLY A 180 28.25 -13.46 0.95
N SER A 181 28.84 -12.54 0.15
CA SER A 181 28.84 -12.64 -1.32
C SER A 181 29.43 -13.97 -1.76
N PRO A 182 28.72 -14.74 -2.56
CA PRO A 182 29.23 -16.02 -3.07
C PRO A 182 30.29 -15.75 -4.17
N ALA A 183 31.50 -15.46 -3.74
CA ALA A 183 32.64 -15.46 -4.66
C ALA A 183 32.84 -16.81 -5.38
N ASN A 184 32.01 -17.80 -5.04
CA ASN A 184 32.11 -19.20 -5.47
C ASN A 184 30.84 -19.74 -6.16
N PHE A 185 29.94 -18.90 -6.65
CA PHE A 185 28.77 -19.32 -7.45
C PHE A 185 29.04 -19.33 -8.97
N VAL A 186 30.29 -19.36 -9.38
CA VAL A 186 30.68 -19.54 -10.79
C VAL A 186 31.20 -20.97 -10.98
#